data_3118ddba69d1361b77ea401f98c7270f
#
_entry.id   3118ddba69d1361b77ea401f98c7270f
#
_cell.length_a   1.000
_cell.length_b   1.000
_cell.length_c   1.000
_cell.angle_alpha   90.00
_cell.angle_beta   90.00
_cell.angle_gamma   90.00
#
_symmetry.space_group_name_H-M   'P 1'
#
loop_
_entity.id
_entity.type
_entity.pdbx_description
1 polymer ?
#
loop_
_entity_poly.entity_id
_entity_poly.type
_entity_poly.pdbx_seq_one_letter_code
_entity_poly.pdbx_strand_id
1 'polypeptide(L)'
;TRVDINFARSMANGKKYIVTQAVRPTGTGNVYTEYWLTRDGTTNTNDFYRGTKSTTVTYLNGSSTAQGDNPTYSLGDYVWLDKNKNGVQDDDEKGLAGVYVTLKDSNNRELQRVTTDQSGHYQFDNLQNGTYTVEFAIPDNYSPSPANNSTNDAIDSDGERDGTRKVVVAKGTINNADNMTVDPGFYLTPKYNVGDYVW
;
A
#
# COMPACT_ATOMS: atom_id res chain seq x y z
N THR A 1 20.04 -22.33 -18.79
CA THR A 1 21.27 -22.25 -17.97
C THR A 1 21.31 -23.49 -17.09
N ARG A 2 22.39 -24.24 -17.13
CA ARG A 2 22.61 -25.39 -16.27
C ARG A 2 23.41 -24.96 -15.06
N VAL A 3 22.98 -25.36 -13.87
CA VAL A 3 23.73 -25.17 -12.61
C VAL A 3 23.95 -26.55 -12.02
N ASP A 4 25.21 -26.91 -11.84
CA ASP A 4 25.59 -28.16 -11.19
C ASP A 4 25.94 -27.87 -9.72
N ILE A 5 25.22 -28.52 -8.79
CA ILE A 5 25.45 -28.37 -7.35
C ILE A 5 25.98 -29.69 -6.85
N ASN A 6 27.23 -29.69 -6.39
CA ASN A 6 27.86 -30.83 -5.78
C ASN A 6 27.84 -30.70 -4.24
N PHE A 7 27.24 -31.67 -3.58
CA PHE A 7 27.31 -31.74 -2.12
C PHE A 7 28.60 -32.47 -1.70
N ALA A 8 29.42 -31.80 -0.94
CA ALA A 8 30.73 -32.32 -0.47
C ALA A 8 30.59 -33.46 0.57
N ARG A 9 29.37 -33.76 1.01
CA ARG A 9 29.07 -34.83 1.98
C ARG A 9 27.83 -35.60 1.57
N SER A 10 27.81 -36.91 1.92
CA SER A 10 26.62 -37.73 1.74
C SER A 10 25.39 -37.12 2.42
N MET A 11 24.26 -37.13 1.74
CA MET A 11 23.00 -36.73 2.34
C MET A 11 22.60 -37.71 3.43
N ALA A 12 22.31 -37.24 4.62
CA ALA A 12 21.88 -38.09 5.73
C ALA A 12 20.43 -38.59 5.47
N ASN A 13 20.18 -39.85 5.73
CA ASN A 13 18.88 -40.45 5.60
C ASN A 13 17.84 -39.74 6.49
N GLY A 14 16.64 -39.47 5.95
CA GLY A 14 15.55 -38.80 6.69
C GLY A 14 15.71 -37.27 6.84
N LYS A 15 16.71 -36.67 6.24
CA LYS A 15 16.88 -35.21 6.24
C LYS A 15 16.26 -34.59 4.98
N LYS A 16 15.67 -33.41 5.15
CA LYS A 16 15.16 -32.59 4.04
C LYS A 16 16.25 -31.63 3.60
N TYR A 17 16.58 -31.64 2.34
CA TYR A 17 17.50 -30.69 1.72
C TYR A 17 16.73 -29.75 0.82
N ILE A 18 16.98 -28.45 0.95
CA ILE A 18 16.34 -27.42 0.14
C ILE A 18 17.44 -26.77 -0.71
N VAL A 19 17.27 -26.83 -2.01
CA VAL A 19 18.13 -26.14 -2.97
C VAL A 19 17.36 -24.93 -3.49
N THR A 20 17.88 -23.76 -3.30
CA THR A 20 17.30 -22.50 -3.78
C THR A 20 18.19 -21.94 -4.87
N GLN A 21 17.60 -21.62 -6.00
CA GLN A 21 18.28 -20.97 -7.11
C GLN A 21 17.52 -19.70 -7.49
N ALA A 22 18.21 -18.57 -7.51
CA ALA A 22 17.67 -17.33 -8.06
C ALA A 22 17.86 -17.34 -9.59
N VAL A 23 16.79 -17.11 -10.33
CA VAL A 23 16.83 -16.97 -11.79
C VAL A 23 16.26 -15.63 -12.19
N ARG A 24 16.92 -14.96 -13.14
CA ARG A 24 16.38 -13.73 -13.73
C ARG A 24 15.67 -14.09 -15.04
N PRO A 25 14.35 -13.96 -15.12
CA PRO A 25 13.63 -14.24 -16.35
C PRO A 25 13.93 -13.17 -17.40
N THR A 26 14.02 -13.56 -18.65
CA THR A 26 14.17 -12.66 -19.81
C THR A 26 12.89 -12.56 -20.63
N GLY A 27 11.83 -13.19 -20.19
CA GLY A 27 10.52 -13.20 -20.85
C GLY A 27 9.51 -14.05 -20.09
N THR A 28 8.26 -14.02 -20.54
CA THR A 28 7.18 -14.86 -20.02
C THR A 28 7.35 -16.29 -20.49
N GLY A 29 7.21 -17.25 -19.60
CA GLY A 29 7.30 -18.67 -19.95
C GLY A 29 7.38 -19.57 -18.72
N ASN A 30 7.53 -20.86 -18.99
CA ASN A 30 7.71 -21.84 -17.94
C ASN A 30 9.21 -22.04 -17.65
N VAL A 31 9.56 -21.95 -16.39
CA VAL A 31 10.89 -22.34 -15.90
C VAL A 31 10.80 -23.81 -15.47
N TYR A 32 11.60 -24.63 -16.09
CA TYR A 32 11.72 -26.03 -15.74
C TYR A 32 13.00 -26.25 -14.94
N THR A 33 12.87 -26.88 -13.78
CA THR A 33 14.02 -27.32 -13.00
C THR A 33 14.07 -28.83 -13.05
N GLU A 34 15.12 -29.35 -13.61
CA GLU A 34 15.43 -30.77 -13.57
C GLU A 34 16.55 -30.99 -12.53
N TYR A 35 16.42 -32.04 -11.73
CA TYR A 35 17.46 -32.42 -10.80
C TYR A 35 17.73 -33.92 -10.87
N TRP A 36 18.98 -34.25 -10.71
CA TRP A 36 19.45 -35.62 -10.62
C TRP A 36 20.16 -35.81 -9.29
N LEU A 37 19.81 -36.84 -8.57
CA LEU A 37 20.49 -37.21 -7.34
C LEU A 37 21.23 -38.51 -7.61
N THR A 38 22.56 -38.51 -7.45
CA THR A 38 23.38 -39.72 -7.57
C THR A 38 23.75 -40.17 -6.16
N ARG A 39 23.74 -41.47 -5.95
CA ARG A 39 24.22 -42.07 -4.70
C ARG A 39 25.72 -42.29 -4.78
N ASP A 40 26.45 -41.86 -3.76
CA ASP A 40 27.88 -42.17 -3.51
C ASP A 40 28.85 -41.88 -4.66
N GLY A 41 28.60 -40.82 -5.46
CA GLY A 41 29.55 -40.40 -6.49
C GLY A 41 29.72 -41.40 -7.65
N THR A 42 28.89 -42.41 -7.74
CA THR A 42 28.92 -43.35 -8.85
C THR A 42 28.32 -42.77 -10.12
N THR A 43 29.02 -42.92 -11.23
CA THR A 43 28.50 -42.52 -12.56
C THR A 43 27.51 -43.53 -13.13
N ASN A 44 27.02 -44.44 -12.31
CA ASN A 44 26.09 -45.47 -12.75
C ASN A 44 24.69 -44.89 -12.90
N THR A 45 24.22 -44.81 -14.13
CA THR A 45 22.92 -44.21 -14.53
C THR A 45 21.69 -44.92 -13.97
N ASN A 46 21.84 -46.05 -13.30
CA ASN A 46 20.74 -46.82 -12.70
C ASN A 46 20.35 -46.36 -11.27
N ASP A 47 21.17 -45.49 -10.65
CA ASP A 47 20.95 -44.99 -9.29
C ASP A 47 20.56 -43.52 -9.24
N PHE A 48 19.85 -43.02 -10.25
CA PHE A 48 19.40 -41.68 -10.30
C PHE A 48 17.95 -41.51 -9.80
N TYR A 49 17.77 -40.58 -8.88
CA TYR A 49 16.45 -39.99 -8.66
C TYR A 49 16.33 -38.76 -9.55
N ARG A 50 15.44 -38.80 -10.53
CA ARG A 50 15.14 -37.67 -11.38
C ARG A 50 13.82 -37.05 -10.97
N GLY A 51 13.80 -35.73 -10.80
CA GLY A 51 12.58 -34.97 -10.61
C GLY A 51 12.54 -33.77 -11.52
N THR A 52 11.36 -33.39 -11.93
CA THR A 52 11.11 -32.16 -12.66
C THR A 52 10.09 -31.34 -11.92
N LYS A 53 10.35 -30.03 -11.78
CA LYS A 53 9.34 -29.07 -11.32
C LYS A 53 9.28 -27.95 -12.33
N SER A 54 8.08 -27.62 -12.77
CA SER A 54 7.83 -26.44 -13.59
C SER A 54 7.17 -25.34 -12.77
N THR A 55 7.58 -24.12 -13.02
CA THR A 55 6.93 -22.93 -12.48
C THR A 55 6.72 -21.96 -13.62
N THR A 56 5.48 -21.49 -13.80
CA THR A 56 5.18 -20.47 -14.79
C THR A 56 5.63 -19.12 -14.26
N VAL A 57 6.47 -18.44 -15.03
CA VAL A 57 6.89 -17.07 -14.75
C VAL A 57 6.23 -16.18 -15.77
N THR A 58 5.43 -15.23 -15.31
CA THR A 58 4.85 -14.21 -16.17
C THR A 58 5.76 -12.99 -16.16
N TYR A 59 6.33 -12.67 -17.32
CA TYR A 59 7.09 -11.44 -17.51
C TYR A 59 6.11 -10.31 -17.86
N LEU A 60 5.90 -9.41 -16.94
CA LEU A 60 5.15 -8.18 -17.22
C LEU A 60 6.13 -7.14 -17.75
N ASN A 61 5.89 -6.70 -18.98
CA ASN A 61 6.74 -5.72 -19.66
C ASN A 61 6.71 -4.39 -18.88
N GLY A 62 7.80 -4.04 -18.26
CA GLY A 62 7.93 -2.86 -17.41
C GLY A 62 8.12 -3.23 -15.93
N SER A 63 9.35 -3.57 -15.55
CA SER A 63 9.76 -3.80 -14.18
C SER A 63 9.10 -5.02 -13.51
N SER A 64 9.52 -6.20 -13.91
CA SER A 64 9.31 -7.39 -13.07
C SER A 64 10.41 -7.43 -12.01
N THR A 65 10.20 -6.81 -10.89
CA THR A 65 10.76 -7.32 -9.66
C THR A 65 10.17 -8.71 -9.46
N ALA A 66 10.99 -9.74 -9.51
CA ALA A 66 10.61 -11.01 -8.91
C ALA A 66 10.20 -10.66 -7.48
N GLN A 67 8.95 -10.87 -7.15
CA GLN A 67 8.42 -10.55 -5.83
C GLN A 67 8.87 -11.66 -4.88
N GLY A 68 10.12 -11.58 -4.46
CA GLY A 68 10.47 -11.98 -3.12
C GLY A 68 9.78 -10.94 -2.23
N ASP A 69 9.22 -11.38 -1.11
CA ASP A 69 8.44 -10.55 -0.20
C ASP A 69 8.92 -9.10 -0.15
N ASN A 70 8.47 -8.27 -1.11
CA ASN A 70 8.66 -6.84 -1.01
C ASN A 70 7.81 -6.41 0.18
N PRO A 71 8.40 -5.81 1.18
CA PRO A 71 7.65 -5.35 2.32
C PRO A 71 6.54 -4.44 1.82
N THR A 72 5.36 -4.65 2.34
CA THR A 72 4.21 -3.78 2.11
C THR A 72 3.94 -2.98 3.36
N TYR A 73 3.38 -1.82 3.17
CA TYR A 73 3.13 -0.82 4.19
C TYR A 73 1.70 -0.35 4.13
N SER A 74 1.31 0.40 5.13
CA SER A 74 -0.01 1.01 5.24
C SER A 74 0.10 2.53 5.14
N LEU A 75 -0.95 3.14 4.60
CA LEU A 75 -1.16 4.59 4.58
C LEU A 75 -2.56 4.87 5.10
N GLY A 76 -2.68 5.76 6.05
CA GLY A 76 -3.94 6.08 6.66
C GLY A 76 -3.82 7.19 7.66
N ASP A 77 -4.82 7.34 8.44
CA ASP A 77 -4.95 8.01 9.71
C ASP A 77 -6.43 8.36 9.99
N TYR A 78 -6.73 9.57 10.27
CA TYR A 78 -7.90 10.04 10.99
C TYR A 78 -8.53 11.23 10.28
N VAL A 79 -9.83 11.18 10.06
CA VAL A 79 -10.62 12.32 9.59
C VAL A 79 -11.42 12.85 10.76
N TRP A 80 -11.37 14.14 11.04
CA TRP A 80 -11.89 14.72 12.28
C TRP A 80 -12.74 15.98 12.07
N LEU A 81 -13.56 16.28 13.10
CA LEU A 81 -14.39 17.45 13.18
C LEU A 81 -13.63 18.57 13.88
N ASP A 82 -13.09 19.49 13.11
CA ASP A 82 -12.44 20.71 13.59
C ASP A 82 -13.52 21.72 14.04
N LYS A 83 -13.73 21.79 15.34
CA LYS A 83 -14.77 22.63 15.93
C LYS A 83 -14.41 24.11 15.94
N ASN A 84 -13.14 24.40 16.19
CA ASN A 84 -12.65 25.76 16.31
C ASN A 84 -12.10 26.33 15.00
N LYS A 85 -11.98 25.50 13.95
CA LYS A 85 -11.54 25.84 12.59
C LYS A 85 -10.10 26.33 12.51
N ASN A 86 -9.25 25.79 13.40
CA ASN A 86 -7.85 26.15 13.45
C ASN A 86 -6.97 25.27 12.54
N GLY A 87 -7.49 24.13 12.05
CA GLY A 87 -6.76 23.17 11.21
C GLY A 87 -5.75 22.35 12.00
N VAL A 88 -5.88 22.28 13.32
CA VAL A 88 -5.06 21.46 14.22
C VAL A 88 -5.99 20.57 15.03
N GLN A 89 -5.66 19.30 15.13
CA GLN A 89 -6.45 18.34 15.89
C GLN A 89 -6.26 18.56 17.39
N ASP A 90 -7.31 19.00 18.07
CA ASP A 90 -7.32 19.22 19.50
C ASP A 90 -7.91 18.02 20.27
N ASP A 91 -7.52 17.85 21.54
CA ASP A 91 -7.89 16.67 22.37
C ASP A 91 -9.41 16.41 22.49
N ASP A 92 -10.24 17.45 22.35
CA ASP A 92 -11.70 17.34 22.47
C ASP A 92 -12.41 17.19 21.11
N GLU A 93 -11.67 17.12 20.03
CA GLU A 93 -12.19 16.95 18.68
C GLU A 93 -12.37 15.47 18.32
N LYS A 94 -13.48 15.19 17.68
CA LYS A 94 -13.91 13.81 17.42
C LYS A 94 -13.77 13.47 15.96
N GLY A 95 -13.52 12.19 15.70
CA GLY A 95 -13.51 11.65 14.37
C GLY A 95 -14.81 11.82 13.61
N LEU A 96 -14.69 11.93 12.31
CA LEU A 96 -15.78 12.07 11.38
C LEU A 96 -15.99 10.76 10.62
N ALA A 97 -17.05 10.04 10.98
CA ALA A 97 -17.42 8.78 10.34
C ALA A 97 -18.08 8.98 8.98
N GLY A 98 -17.97 7.97 8.12
CA GLY A 98 -18.70 7.91 6.86
C GLY A 98 -18.10 8.74 5.73
N VAL A 99 -16.89 9.25 5.88
CA VAL A 99 -16.17 9.96 4.81
C VAL A 99 -15.61 8.95 3.83
N TYR A 100 -15.93 9.10 2.55
CA TYR A 100 -15.31 8.29 1.49
C TYR A 100 -13.90 8.77 1.21
N VAL A 101 -12.95 7.82 1.26
CA VAL A 101 -11.53 8.07 1.03
C VAL A 101 -11.06 7.21 -0.15
N THR A 102 -10.42 7.82 -1.13
CA THR A 102 -9.94 7.15 -2.34
C THR A 102 -8.44 7.31 -2.46
N LEU A 103 -7.73 6.19 -2.59
CA LEU A 103 -6.29 6.14 -2.85
C LEU A 103 -6.04 6.06 -4.36
N LYS A 104 -5.09 6.87 -4.84
CA LYS A 104 -4.66 6.89 -6.25
C LYS A 104 -3.15 6.80 -6.40
N ASP A 105 -2.72 6.21 -7.50
CA ASP A 105 -1.31 6.18 -7.89
C ASP A 105 -0.84 7.50 -8.51
N SER A 106 0.45 7.57 -8.85
CA SER A 106 1.06 8.73 -9.51
C SER A 106 0.48 9.07 -10.89
N ASN A 107 -0.27 8.14 -11.50
CA ASN A 107 -0.96 8.34 -12.78
C ASN A 107 -2.44 8.73 -12.58
N ASN A 108 -2.82 9.07 -11.34
CA ASN A 108 -4.20 9.43 -10.96
C ASN A 108 -5.23 8.29 -11.14
N ARG A 109 -4.76 7.03 -11.17
CA ARG A 109 -5.61 5.84 -11.24
C ARG A 109 -6.00 5.44 -9.83
N GLU A 110 -7.30 5.20 -9.60
CA GLU A 110 -7.81 4.66 -8.34
C GLU A 110 -7.25 3.26 -8.07
N LEU A 111 -6.68 3.07 -6.89
CA LEU A 111 -6.14 1.80 -6.39
C LEU A 111 -7.07 1.15 -5.39
N GLN A 112 -7.51 1.91 -4.40
CA GLN A 112 -8.36 1.45 -3.30
C GLN A 112 -9.35 2.54 -2.91
N ARG A 113 -10.46 2.13 -2.28
CA ARG A 113 -11.45 3.03 -1.69
C ARG A 113 -11.95 2.45 -0.37
N VAL A 114 -11.99 3.28 0.66
CA VAL A 114 -12.51 2.95 1.99
C VAL A 114 -13.46 4.03 2.47
N THR A 115 -14.07 3.79 3.62
CA THR A 115 -14.92 4.76 4.32
C THR A 115 -14.43 4.84 5.75
N THR A 116 -14.35 6.04 6.32
CA THR A 116 -13.93 6.20 7.72
C THR A 116 -14.90 5.48 8.65
N ASP A 117 -14.36 4.84 9.67
CA ASP A 117 -15.11 4.13 10.69
C ASP A 117 -15.82 5.11 11.65
N GLN A 118 -16.47 4.56 12.71
CA GLN A 118 -17.20 5.37 13.69
C GLN A 118 -16.29 6.31 14.50
N SER A 119 -15.00 6.03 14.54
CA SER A 119 -13.98 6.84 15.22
C SER A 119 -13.28 7.82 14.27
N GLY A 120 -13.59 7.78 12.98
CA GLY A 120 -12.97 8.64 11.96
C GLY A 120 -11.72 8.04 11.32
N HIS A 121 -11.28 6.85 11.71
CA HIS A 121 -10.09 6.20 11.15
C HIS A 121 -10.33 5.59 9.77
N TYR A 122 -9.31 5.60 8.96
CA TYR A 122 -9.24 4.91 7.67
C TYR A 122 -7.81 4.37 7.44
N GLN A 123 -7.66 3.33 6.64
CA GLN A 123 -6.37 2.75 6.30
C GLN A 123 -6.40 2.07 4.94
N PHE A 124 -5.31 2.19 4.22
CA PHE A 124 -5.00 1.44 3.01
C PHE A 124 -3.81 0.55 3.27
N ASP A 125 -3.91 -0.72 2.92
CA ASP A 125 -2.88 -1.73 3.18
C ASP A 125 -2.23 -2.22 1.89
N ASN A 126 -1.14 -2.99 2.06
CA ASN A 126 -0.43 -3.66 0.98
C ASN A 126 0.17 -2.69 -0.05
N LEU A 127 0.62 -1.53 0.38
CA LEU A 127 1.23 -0.51 -0.47
C LEU A 127 2.75 -0.72 -0.57
N GLN A 128 3.30 -0.41 -1.72
CA GLN A 128 4.73 -0.36 -1.96
C GLN A 128 5.29 1.04 -1.66
N ASN A 129 6.62 1.16 -1.59
CA ASN A 129 7.25 2.48 -1.55
C ASN A 129 6.81 3.35 -2.74
N GLY A 130 6.46 4.59 -2.46
CA GLY A 130 5.98 5.52 -3.47
C GLY A 130 5.15 6.66 -2.88
N THR A 131 4.82 7.61 -3.72
CA THR A 131 3.92 8.72 -3.36
C THR A 131 2.55 8.45 -3.96
N TYR A 132 1.56 8.57 -3.12
CA TYR A 132 0.15 8.35 -3.42
C TYR A 132 -0.64 9.64 -3.27
N THR A 133 -1.74 9.74 -3.98
CA THR A 133 -2.74 10.79 -3.79
C THR A 133 -3.93 10.22 -3.04
N VAL A 134 -4.33 10.89 -1.98
CA VAL A 134 -5.50 10.55 -1.17
C VAL A 134 -6.57 11.61 -1.40
N GLU A 135 -7.75 11.19 -1.82
CA GLU A 135 -8.90 12.07 -2.02
C GLU A 135 -9.98 11.77 -0.98
N PHE A 136 -10.39 12.79 -0.26
CA PHE A 136 -11.45 12.74 0.74
C PHE A 136 -12.68 13.45 0.20
N ALA A 137 -13.81 12.75 0.12
CA ALA A 137 -15.07 13.38 -0.24
C ALA A 137 -15.50 14.35 0.86
N ILE A 138 -15.76 15.61 0.51
CA ILE A 138 -16.27 16.61 1.45
C ILE A 138 -17.73 16.26 1.76
N PRO A 139 -18.07 15.92 3.02
CA PRO A 139 -19.44 15.58 3.38
C PRO A 139 -20.40 16.78 3.22
N ASP A 140 -21.69 16.50 3.12
CA ASP A 140 -22.68 17.57 3.01
C ASP A 140 -22.73 18.42 4.27
N ASN A 141 -22.77 19.73 4.09
CA ASN A 141 -22.72 20.75 5.14
C ASN A 141 -21.37 20.88 5.87
N TYR A 142 -20.29 20.30 5.34
CA TYR A 142 -18.96 20.50 5.85
C TYR A 142 -18.10 21.29 4.87
N SER A 143 -17.08 21.93 5.42
CA SER A 143 -15.99 22.59 4.69
C SER A 143 -14.66 22.04 5.22
N PRO A 144 -13.62 21.93 4.38
CA PRO A 144 -12.31 21.54 4.85
C PRO A 144 -11.67 22.61 5.73
N SER A 145 -10.93 22.15 6.72
CA SER A 145 -10.13 23.01 7.60
C SER A 145 -8.93 23.61 6.88
N PRO A 146 -8.31 24.67 7.41
CA PRO A 146 -7.02 25.15 6.91
C PRO A 146 -5.98 24.04 6.97
N ALA A 147 -5.22 23.85 5.89
CA ALA A 147 -4.20 22.82 5.79
C ALA A 147 -2.83 23.33 6.27
N ASN A 148 -2.00 22.41 6.77
CA ASN A 148 -0.60 22.64 7.17
C ASN A 148 -0.45 23.81 8.14
N ASN A 149 -1.30 23.88 9.15
CA ASN A 149 -1.37 24.99 10.09
C ASN A 149 -0.57 24.77 11.37
N SER A 150 0.16 23.64 11.44
CA SER A 150 1.07 23.28 12.53
C SER A 150 2.44 22.91 11.96
N THR A 151 3.44 22.81 12.84
CA THR A 151 4.74 22.21 12.53
C THR A 151 4.80 20.70 12.81
N ASN A 152 3.71 20.15 13.34
CA ASN A 152 3.57 18.74 13.64
C ASN A 152 2.56 18.12 12.66
N ASP A 153 3.09 17.44 11.66
CA ASP A 153 2.38 16.74 10.57
C ASP A 153 1.39 15.65 11.05
N ALA A 154 1.50 15.22 12.30
CA ALA A 154 0.64 14.20 12.87
C ALA A 154 -0.64 14.74 13.53
N ILE A 155 -0.85 16.04 13.54
CA ILE A 155 -2.00 16.68 14.17
C ILE A 155 -2.54 17.88 13.37
N ASP A 156 -1.94 18.23 12.24
CA ASP A 156 -2.48 19.30 11.40
C ASP A 156 -3.28 18.74 10.22
N SER A 157 -4.19 19.54 9.71
CA SER A 157 -5.03 19.12 8.60
C SER A 157 -4.25 19.03 7.31
N ASP A 158 -4.32 17.89 6.66
CA ASP A 158 -3.69 17.64 5.37
C ASP A 158 -4.59 17.95 4.18
N GLY A 159 -3.90 18.35 3.12
CA GLY A 159 -4.51 18.48 1.80
C GLY A 159 -5.31 19.75 1.59
N GLU A 160 -5.55 20.01 0.33
CA GLU A 160 -6.27 21.19 -0.12
C GLU A 160 -7.55 20.81 -0.87
N ARG A 161 -8.52 21.71 -0.82
CA ARG A 161 -9.75 21.55 -1.57
C ARG A 161 -9.45 21.60 -3.07
N ASP A 162 -9.87 20.59 -3.80
CA ASP A 162 -9.92 20.66 -5.26
C ASP A 162 -11.00 21.69 -5.67
N GLY A 163 -10.60 22.72 -6.40
CA GLY A 163 -11.49 23.82 -6.78
C GLY A 163 -12.62 23.42 -7.72
N THR A 164 -12.54 22.27 -8.37
CA THR A 164 -13.49 21.78 -9.37
C THR A 164 -14.35 20.63 -8.87
N ARG A 165 -13.87 19.87 -7.89
CA ARG A 165 -14.55 18.70 -7.32
C ARG A 165 -14.84 18.92 -5.84
N LYS A 166 -15.83 18.18 -5.33
CA LYS A 166 -16.17 18.22 -3.91
C LYS A 166 -15.29 17.25 -3.13
N VAL A 167 -13.97 17.46 -3.19
CA VAL A 167 -12.95 16.64 -2.51
C VAL A 167 -11.83 17.51 -1.92
N VAL A 168 -11.21 16.98 -0.88
CA VAL A 168 -9.88 17.40 -0.41
C VAL A 168 -8.86 16.44 -0.97
N VAL A 169 -7.72 16.93 -1.40
CA VAL A 169 -6.63 16.16 -1.99
C VAL A 169 -5.37 16.34 -1.17
N ALA A 170 -4.87 15.25 -0.62
CA ALA A 170 -3.60 15.18 0.11
C ALA A 170 -2.63 14.24 -0.59
N LYS A 171 -1.35 14.28 -0.20
CA LYS A 171 -0.31 13.36 -0.65
C LYS A 171 0.28 12.62 0.53
N GLY A 172 0.35 11.29 0.42
CA GLY A 172 1.05 10.45 1.37
C GLY A 172 2.23 9.73 0.71
N THR A 173 3.37 9.69 1.37
CA THR A 173 4.56 9.00 0.86
C THR A 173 4.91 7.82 1.77
N ILE A 174 5.02 6.64 1.17
CA ILE A 174 5.55 5.44 1.79
C ILE A 174 7.04 5.34 1.48
N ASN A 175 7.86 5.27 2.52
CA ASN A 175 9.31 5.15 2.41
C ASN A 175 9.86 4.17 3.46
N ASN A 176 9.72 2.88 3.19
CA ASN A 176 10.12 1.76 4.06
C ASN A 176 9.48 1.78 5.47
N ALA A 177 8.35 2.47 5.61
CA ALA A 177 7.56 2.54 6.83
C ALA A 177 6.11 2.88 6.49
N ASP A 178 5.20 2.54 7.40
CA ASP A 178 3.82 3.01 7.36
C ASP A 178 3.79 4.54 7.46
N ASN A 179 2.79 5.15 6.81
CA ASN A 179 2.52 6.57 6.94
C ASN A 179 1.12 6.77 7.53
N MET A 180 1.07 7.26 8.77
CA MET A 180 -0.15 7.53 9.53
C MET A 180 -0.18 9.02 9.94
N THR A 181 -0.04 9.90 8.93
CA THR A 181 -0.07 11.36 9.11
C THR A 181 -0.88 12.06 8.02
N VAL A 182 -1.77 11.35 7.33
CA VAL A 182 -2.58 11.95 6.26
C VAL A 182 -4.02 12.13 6.78
N ASP A 183 -4.29 13.25 7.42
CA ASP A 183 -5.46 13.47 8.27
C ASP A 183 -6.15 14.82 8.04
N PRO A 184 -7.18 14.89 7.18
CA PRO A 184 -7.90 16.13 6.96
C PRO A 184 -8.93 16.43 8.06
N GLY A 185 -8.93 17.67 8.50
CA GLY A 185 -10.00 18.23 9.33
C GLY A 185 -11.15 18.77 8.48
N PHE A 186 -12.35 18.69 9.03
CA PHE A 186 -13.55 19.30 8.46
C PHE A 186 -14.34 20.03 9.55
N TYR A 187 -14.88 21.19 9.22
CA TYR A 187 -15.78 21.92 10.11
C TYR A 187 -17.17 22.08 9.49
N LEU A 188 -18.17 22.24 10.34
CA LEU A 188 -19.54 22.52 9.87
C LEU A 188 -19.59 23.88 9.16
N THR A 189 -20.06 23.86 7.91
CA THR A 189 -20.26 25.08 7.13
C THR A 189 -21.32 25.96 7.80
N PRO A 190 -21.00 27.21 8.16
CA PRO A 190 -22.00 28.10 8.73
C PRO A 190 -23.16 28.32 7.78
N LYS A 191 -24.37 28.25 8.31
CA LYS A 191 -25.60 28.60 7.57
C LYS A 191 -26.10 29.94 8.08
N TYR A 192 -26.25 30.88 7.18
CA TYR A 192 -26.78 32.19 7.48
C TYR A 192 -28.17 32.32 6.83
N ASN A 193 -29.12 32.82 7.59
CA ASN A 193 -30.42 33.20 7.05
C ASN A 193 -30.34 34.63 6.52
N VAL A 194 -30.77 34.82 5.29
CA VAL A 194 -30.96 36.15 4.72
C VAL A 194 -32.46 36.39 4.63
N GLY A 195 -32.92 37.42 5.29
CA GLY A 195 -34.32 37.81 5.26
C GLY A 195 -34.46 39.24 5.74
N ASP A 196 -35.45 39.91 5.21
CA ASP A 196 -35.84 41.25 5.64
C ASP A 196 -37.35 41.36 5.59
N TYR A 197 -37.88 42.40 6.20
CA TYR A 197 -39.30 42.67 6.12
C TYR A 197 -39.63 43.40 4.81
N VAL A 198 -40.63 42.86 4.11
CA VAL A 198 -41.29 43.60 3.02
C VAL A 198 -42.43 44.37 3.65
N TRP A 199 -42.37 45.66 3.57
CA TRP A 199 -43.38 46.59 4.07
C TRP A 199 -43.85 47.55 2.98
#